data_172393b81b4ac8a4fe12d7ee23121868
#
_entry.id   172393b81b4ac8a4fe12d7ee23121868
#
_cell.length_a   1.000
_cell.length_b   1.000
_cell.length_c   1.000
_cell.angle_alpha   90.00
_cell.angle_beta   90.00
_cell.angle_gamma   90.00
#
_symmetry.space_group_name_H-M   'P 1'
#
loop_
_entity.id
_entity.type
_entity.pdbx_description
1 polymer ?
#
loop_
_entity_poly.entity_id
_entity_poly.type
_entity_poly.pdbx_seq_one_letter_code
_entity_poly.pdbx_strand_id
1 'polypeptide(L)'
;MNINLDKQTLPKQKDAFRTVRQKMLLAVTMTAVGSFAALGIAHDAYAGSSYKWSLSRIGVNKTLHKNAKKTGKNIKVGVLDGLARCPHKELDGRCSYWELKGGTYRYWDNHGTHVATTIAASNTGTGGMVGVAPKAYVHSYGVFDDYGWVTGSEAKSINHARKKGVRAINMSYGPDVKGILADFSSLRTMAKAANKNIVFVKAAGNDGVKLKTLQFSTNFQAYSKLKNLIIVGAVKKSRKIAAFSNRPGTGCFAAKKDKKCSKKNMYKYFTVTAPGQSIYAGLGNGGYGSMSGTSMAAPHVTGVVALLHSHWPVLKKRAGSTTNIIFKTAQDLGKKGVDPVYGWGLVRADRALGPLGKKYLGKNNKVYALSASPLKVTPALSALTGQSVT
;
A
#
# COMPACT_ATOMS: atom_id res chain seq x y z
N MET A 1 -35.33 43.18 -34.10
CA MET A 1 -35.32 41.78 -34.49
C MET A 1 -34.71 40.98 -33.33
N ASN A 2 -35.59 40.47 -32.46
CA ASN A 2 -35.20 39.74 -31.23
C ASN A 2 -35.08 38.26 -31.61
N ILE A 3 -33.90 37.68 -31.42
CA ILE A 3 -33.69 36.25 -31.57
C ILE A 3 -33.72 35.64 -30.17
N ASN A 4 -34.78 34.89 -29.89
CA ASN A 4 -34.96 34.07 -28.70
C ASN A 4 -34.03 32.86 -28.81
N LEU A 5 -33.06 32.71 -27.91
CA LEU A 5 -32.29 31.50 -27.78
C LEU A 5 -32.98 30.54 -26.80
N ASP A 6 -33.58 29.53 -27.37
CA ASP A 6 -34.17 28.40 -26.63
C ASP A 6 -33.18 27.75 -25.68
N LYS A 7 -33.61 27.64 -24.43
CA LYS A 7 -32.91 26.88 -23.39
C LYS A 7 -33.05 25.38 -23.68
N GLN A 8 -32.11 24.80 -24.43
CA GLN A 8 -31.96 23.34 -24.43
C GLN A 8 -31.48 22.88 -23.08
N THR A 9 -32.36 22.25 -22.34
CA THR A 9 -32.09 21.58 -21.08
C THR A 9 -31.14 20.38 -21.34
N LEU A 10 -29.93 20.50 -20.88
CA LEU A 10 -29.01 19.35 -20.78
C LEU A 10 -29.62 18.28 -19.87
N PRO A 11 -29.65 17.01 -20.26
CA PRO A 11 -30.17 15.94 -19.42
C PRO A 11 -29.32 15.87 -18.13
N LYS A 12 -30.03 15.81 -16.99
CA LYS A 12 -29.44 15.81 -15.65
C LYS A 12 -28.47 14.64 -15.54
N GLN A 13 -27.22 14.95 -15.44
CA GLN A 13 -26.08 14.02 -15.22
C GLN A 13 -26.31 12.98 -14.09
N LYS A 14 -27.32 13.22 -13.24
CA LYS A 14 -27.69 12.34 -12.11
C LYS A 14 -28.21 10.96 -12.51
N ASP A 15 -28.84 10.82 -13.65
CA ASP A 15 -29.50 9.55 -14.04
C ASP A 15 -28.49 8.57 -14.69
N ALA A 16 -27.46 9.07 -15.38
CA ALA A 16 -26.39 8.25 -15.92
C ALA A 16 -25.56 7.60 -14.80
N PHE A 17 -25.31 8.33 -13.71
CA PHE A 17 -24.57 7.82 -12.56
C PHE A 17 -25.35 6.78 -11.75
N ARG A 18 -26.68 6.92 -11.67
CA ARG A 18 -27.53 5.94 -10.99
C ARG A 18 -27.51 4.58 -11.68
N THR A 19 -27.47 4.55 -13.00
CA THR A 19 -27.43 3.34 -13.81
C THR A 19 -26.07 2.63 -13.70
N VAL A 20 -24.95 3.37 -13.65
CA VAL A 20 -23.60 2.81 -13.46
C VAL A 20 -23.44 2.23 -12.05
N ARG A 21 -23.95 2.90 -11.02
CA ARG A 21 -23.94 2.38 -9.64
C ARG A 21 -24.76 1.11 -9.47
N GLN A 22 -25.94 1.03 -10.10
CA GLN A 22 -26.75 -0.19 -10.10
C GLN A 22 -26.03 -1.34 -10.81
N LYS A 23 -25.37 -1.09 -11.93
CA LYS A 23 -24.58 -2.11 -12.63
C LYS A 23 -23.32 -2.52 -11.87
N MET A 24 -22.63 -1.60 -11.18
CA MET A 24 -21.50 -1.96 -10.30
C MET A 24 -21.95 -2.68 -9.02
N LEU A 25 -23.06 -2.28 -8.40
CA LEU A 25 -23.64 -3.03 -7.27
C LEU A 25 -24.12 -4.41 -7.71
N LEU A 26 -24.74 -4.55 -8.90
CA LEU A 26 -25.15 -5.85 -9.43
C LEU A 26 -23.95 -6.75 -9.78
N ALA A 27 -22.86 -6.20 -10.31
CA ALA A 27 -21.65 -6.97 -10.60
C ALA A 27 -20.95 -7.46 -9.33
N VAL A 28 -21.01 -6.71 -8.24
CA VAL A 28 -20.48 -7.11 -6.93
C VAL A 28 -21.44 -8.06 -6.20
N THR A 29 -22.77 -7.91 -6.38
CA THR A 29 -23.77 -8.75 -5.73
C THR A 29 -24.02 -10.07 -6.48
N MET A 30 -23.93 -10.12 -7.80
CA MET A 30 -24.13 -11.38 -8.55
C MET A 30 -22.98 -12.37 -8.40
N THR A 31 -21.75 -11.93 -8.16
CA THR A 31 -20.66 -12.82 -7.73
C THR A 31 -20.75 -13.23 -6.26
N ALA A 32 -21.54 -12.54 -5.45
CA ALA A 32 -21.71 -12.88 -4.03
C ALA A 32 -22.90 -13.81 -3.76
N VAL A 33 -23.97 -13.76 -4.54
CA VAL A 33 -25.21 -14.52 -4.26
C VAL A 33 -25.17 -15.97 -4.79
N GLY A 34 -24.37 -16.27 -5.83
CA GLY A 34 -24.20 -17.63 -6.32
C GLY A 34 -23.33 -18.52 -5.43
N SER A 35 -22.68 -18.00 -4.41
CA SER A 35 -21.73 -18.73 -3.55
C SER A 35 -22.19 -18.90 -2.10
N PHE A 36 -23.36 -18.38 -1.71
CA PHE A 36 -23.80 -18.41 -0.31
C PHE A 36 -24.34 -19.77 0.16
N ALA A 37 -24.74 -20.67 -0.73
CA ALA A 37 -25.18 -22.02 -0.36
C ALA A 37 -24.02 -23.00 -0.11
N ALA A 38 -22.79 -22.70 -0.59
CA ALA A 38 -21.59 -23.52 -0.36
C ALA A 38 -20.67 -22.96 0.74
N LEU A 39 -20.95 -21.78 1.31
CA LEU A 39 -20.09 -21.07 2.27
C LEU A 39 -20.28 -21.46 3.73
N GLY A 40 -21.30 -22.26 4.06
CA GLY A 40 -21.50 -22.81 5.41
C GLY A 40 -20.43 -23.81 5.84
N ILE A 41 -19.71 -24.42 4.91
CA ILE A 41 -18.70 -25.46 5.21
C ILE A 41 -17.26 -24.93 5.14
N ALA A 42 -17.04 -23.75 4.54
CA ALA A 42 -15.70 -23.17 4.42
C ALA A 42 -15.27 -22.30 5.63
N HIS A 43 -16.18 -22.04 6.59
CA HIS A 43 -15.87 -21.19 7.74
C HIS A 43 -14.98 -21.89 8.77
N ASP A 44 -15.13 -23.18 8.95
CA ASP A 44 -14.39 -23.96 9.96
C ASP A 44 -12.98 -24.40 9.50
N ALA A 45 -12.76 -24.55 8.19
CA ALA A 45 -11.44 -24.93 7.67
C ALA A 45 -10.39 -23.80 7.74
N TYR A 46 -10.79 -22.55 8.03
CA TYR A 46 -9.89 -21.39 8.15
C TYR A 46 -9.56 -20.99 9.59
N ALA A 47 -10.14 -21.64 10.60
CA ALA A 47 -9.88 -21.38 12.03
C ALA A 47 -8.47 -21.79 12.49
N GLY A 48 -7.66 -22.37 11.64
CA GLY A 48 -6.32 -22.91 11.96
C GLY A 48 -5.35 -21.81 12.26
N SER A 49 -4.61 -21.11 11.90
CA SER A 49 -3.55 -20.18 12.31
C SER A 49 -3.95 -18.72 12.12
N SER A 50 -3.70 -17.88 13.09
CA SER A 50 -3.80 -16.42 12.96
C SER A 50 -2.82 -15.84 11.92
N TYR A 51 -1.77 -16.59 11.61
CA TYR A 51 -0.83 -16.27 10.52
C TYR A 51 -1.31 -16.88 9.21
N LYS A 52 -2.21 -16.17 8.53
CA LYS A 52 -2.76 -16.61 7.24
C LYS A 52 -1.67 -16.77 6.17
N TRP A 53 -1.98 -17.46 5.09
CA TRP A 53 -1.02 -17.77 4.01
C TRP A 53 -0.28 -16.53 3.46
N SER A 54 -0.94 -15.39 3.44
CA SER A 54 -0.38 -14.15 2.92
C SER A 54 0.82 -13.67 3.72
N LEU A 55 0.76 -13.78 5.06
CA LEU A 55 1.85 -13.41 5.94
C LEU A 55 3.05 -14.34 5.79
N SER A 56 2.83 -15.66 5.80
CA SER A 56 3.91 -16.63 5.61
C SER A 56 4.59 -16.46 4.25
N ARG A 57 3.83 -16.06 3.23
CA ARG A 57 4.36 -15.81 1.89
C ARG A 57 5.40 -14.68 1.84
N ILE A 58 5.24 -13.68 2.68
CA ILE A 58 6.17 -12.54 2.80
C ILE A 58 7.17 -12.71 3.96
N GLY A 59 7.25 -13.89 4.57
CA GLY A 59 8.19 -14.19 5.65
C GLY A 59 7.80 -13.61 7.01
N VAL A 60 6.51 -13.29 7.22
CA VAL A 60 5.98 -12.89 8.52
C VAL A 60 5.36 -14.09 9.23
N ASN A 61 5.83 -14.39 10.42
CA ASN A 61 5.40 -15.51 11.24
C ASN A 61 5.48 -15.21 12.73
N LYS A 62 5.03 -16.14 13.58
CA LYS A 62 5.05 -16.02 15.04
C LYS A 62 6.47 -15.78 15.57
N THR A 63 7.47 -16.44 15.01
CA THR A 63 8.88 -16.30 15.42
C THR A 63 9.40 -14.88 15.17
N LEU A 64 9.07 -14.30 14.00
CA LEU A 64 9.43 -12.91 13.69
C LEU A 64 8.80 -11.95 14.70
N HIS A 65 7.52 -12.13 15.04
CA HIS A 65 6.78 -11.26 15.95
C HIS A 65 7.13 -11.47 17.44
N LYS A 66 7.80 -12.56 17.82
CA LYS A 66 8.37 -12.71 19.19
C LYS A 66 9.38 -11.60 19.49
N ASN A 67 10.08 -11.07 18.49
CA ASN A 67 10.94 -9.91 18.68
C ASN A 67 10.11 -8.62 18.72
N ALA A 68 10.06 -7.95 19.87
CA ALA A 68 9.29 -6.74 20.09
C ALA A 68 9.64 -5.59 19.12
N LYS A 69 10.88 -5.52 18.64
CA LYS A 69 11.33 -4.55 17.63
C LYS A 69 10.80 -4.90 16.22
N LYS A 70 10.26 -6.09 15.99
CA LYS A 70 9.73 -6.55 14.70
C LYS A 70 8.20 -6.68 14.73
N THR A 71 7.50 -5.79 15.42
CA THR A 71 6.04 -5.80 15.58
C THR A 71 5.36 -4.52 15.09
N GLY A 72 6.12 -3.52 14.68
CA GLY A 72 5.60 -2.19 14.36
C GLY A 72 5.34 -1.31 15.60
N LYS A 73 5.76 -1.73 16.81
CA LYS A 73 5.57 -0.95 18.05
C LYS A 73 6.13 0.48 17.88
N ASN A 74 5.36 1.47 18.34
CA ASN A 74 5.68 2.91 18.25
C ASN A 74 5.78 3.45 16.81
N ILE A 75 5.22 2.75 15.82
CA ILE A 75 5.14 3.22 14.44
C ILE A 75 3.71 3.60 14.11
N LYS A 76 3.56 4.82 13.56
CA LYS A 76 2.30 5.35 13.04
C LYS A 76 2.27 5.18 11.53
N VAL A 77 1.21 4.54 11.02
CA VAL A 77 0.93 4.38 9.59
C VAL A 77 -0.34 5.13 9.23
N GLY A 78 -0.36 5.76 8.07
CA GLY A 78 -1.56 6.38 7.50
C GLY A 78 -2.23 5.41 6.53
N VAL A 79 -3.54 5.31 6.60
CA VAL A 79 -4.37 4.64 5.61
C VAL A 79 -5.26 5.70 4.98
N LEU A 80 -4.96 6.10 3.75
CA LEU A 80 -5.79 6.96 2.94
C LEU A 80 -6.71 6.04 2.12
N ASP A 81 -8.00 6.03 2.45
CA ASP A 81 -8.98 5.07 1.93
C ASP A 81 -10.41 5.52 2.31
N GLY A 82 -11.41 4.65 2.22
CA GLY A 82 -12.60 4.77 3.04
C GLY A 82 -12.25 4.68 4.53
N LEU A 83 -13.07 5.23 5.41
CA LEU A 83 -12.77 5.25 6.85
C LEU A 83 -12.72 3.83 7.44
N ALA A 84 -11.57 3.46 7.98
CA ALA A 84 -11.44 2.21 8.72
C ALA A 84 -12.21 2.27 10.04
N ARG A 85 -12.89 1.17 10.39
CA ARG A 85 -13.52 0.99 11.70
C ARG A 85 -12.47 0.91 12.80
N CYS A 86 -12.14 2.04 13.41
CA CYS A 86 -11.20 2.07 14.53
C CYS A 86 -11.66 1.28 15.77
N PRO A 87 -12.98 1.21 16.10
CA PRO A 87 -13.47 0.32 17.14
C PRO A 87 -13.45 -1.18 16.81
N HIS A 88 -12.91 -1.58 15.64
CA HIS A 88 -12.75 -3.01 15.33
C HIS A 88 -11.81 -3.67 16.35
N LYS A 89 -12.18 -4.83 16.91
CA LYS A 89 -11.44 -5.54 17.98
C LYS A 89 -9.95 -5.74 17.63
N GLU A 90 -9.63 -5.94 16.35
CA GLU A 90 -8.24 -6.09 15.89
C GLU A 90 -7.42 -4.78 15.91
N LEU A 91 -8.08 -3.63 15.97
CA LEU A 91 -7.44 -2.31 15.98
C LEU A 91 -7.58 -1.58 17.30
N ASP A 92 -8.28 -2.15 18.27
CA ASP A 92 -8.65 -1.52 19.54
C ASP A 92 -7.45 -0.84 20.22
N GLY A 93 -7.66 0.41 20.66
CA GLY A 93 -6.65 1.26 21.30
C GLY A 93 -5.49 1.69 20.36
N ARG A 94 -5.46 1.24 19.10
CA ARG A 94 -4.34 1.51 18.16
C ARG A 94 -4.79 2.06 16.82
N CYS A 95 -5.94 2.72 16.79
CA CYS A 95 -6.46 3.37 15.62
C CYS A 95 -7.08 4.72 16.00
N SER A 96 -6.93 5.68 15.11
CA SER A 96 -7.71 6.91 15.08
C SER A 96 -8.10 7.23 13.65
N TYR A 97 -9.15 8.00 13.50
CA TYR A 97 -9.58 8.46 12.18
C TYR A 97 -9.57 9.99 12.10
N TRP A 98 -9.48 10.48 10.89
CA TRP A 98 -9.56 11.89 10.58
C TRP A 98 -10.25 12.08 9.23
N GLU A 99 -11.16 13.01 9.18
CA GLU A 99 -11.90 13.42 8.00
C GLU A 99 -11.97 14.94 7.93
N LEU A 100 -12.15 15.47 6.74
CA LEU A 100 -12.40 16.91 6.56
C LEU A 100 -13.77 17.26 7.12
N LYS A 101 -13.87 18.44 7.75
CA LYS A 101 -15.17 19.01 8.16
C LYS A 101 -16.09 19.05 6.94
N GLY A 102 -17.31 18.51 7.07
CA GLY A 102 -18.28 18.39 5.99
C GLY A 102 -18.17 17.09 5.17
N GLY A 103 -17.29 16.17 5.54
CA GLY A 103 -17.31 14.80 5.02
C GLY A 103 -18.57 14.06 5.44
N THR A 104 -19.21 13.40 4.51
CA THR A 104 -20.50 12.70 4.72
C THR A 104 -20.33 11.23 5.06
N TYR A 105 -19.15 10.84 5.59
CA TYR A 105 -18.95 9.45 6.01
C TYR A 105 -19.88 9.07 7.16
N ARG A 106 -21.01 8.45 6.81
CA ARG A 106 -21.98 7.94 7.80
C ARG A 106 -21.63 6.56 8.32
N TYR A 107 -20.72 5.83 7.68
CA TYR A 107 -20.45 4.42 7.97
C TYR A 107 -18.97 4.07 7.83
N TRP A 108 -18.55 3.08 8.63
CA TRP A 108 -17.23 2.49 8.50
C TRP A 108 -17.13 1.72 7.18
N ASP A 109 -16.05 1.94 6.45
CA ASP A 109 -15.84 1.31 5.16
C ASP A 109 -15.22 -0.08 5.28
N ASN A 110 -15.76 -1.04 4.53
CA ASN A 110 -15.22 -2.40 4.52
C ASN A 110 -13.83 -2.45 3.93
N HIS A 111 -13.56 -1.70 2.85
CA HIS A 111 -12.28 -1.70 2.17
C HIS A 111 -11.20 -1.06 3.03
N GLY A 112 -11.43 0.14 3.58
CA GLY A 112 -10.50 0.81 4.48
C GLY A 112 -10.22 0.02 5.76
N THR A 113 -11.24 -0.67 6.32
CA THR A 113 -11.07 -1.54 7.49
C THR A 113 -10.23 -2.78 7.16
N HIS A 114 -10.47 -3.40 6.00
CA HIS A 114 -9.72 -4.55 5.53
C HIS A 114 -8.24 -4.19 5.33
N VAL A 115 -7.96 -3.05 4.72
CA VAL A 115 -6.61 -2.51 4.54
C VAL A 115 -5.93 -2.26 5.89
N ALA A 116 -6.61 -1.57 6.83
CA ALA A 116 -6.07 -1.25 8.15
C ALA A 116 -5.75 -2.50 8.97
N THR A 117 -6.64 -3.49 8.97
CA THR A 117 -6.44 -4.75 9.71
C THR A 117 -5.39 -5.64 9.05
N THR A 118 -5.25 -5.65 7.72
CA THR A 118 -4.13 -6.30 7.03
C THR A 118 -2.78 -5.74 7.51
N ILE A 119 -2.69 -4.44 7.78
CA ILE A 119 -1.48 -3.81 8.33
C ILE A 119 -1.29 -4.20 9.80
N ALA A 120 -2.32 -4.02 10.66
CA ALA A 120 -2.12 -3.84 12.09
C ALA A 120 -3.02 -4.69 13.00
N ALA A 121 -3.72 -5.71 12.50
CA ALA A 121 -4.53 -6.57 13.36
C ALA A 121 -3.69 -7.22 14.46
N SER A 122 -4.21 -7.20 15.70
CA SER A 122 -3.50 -7.63 16.92
C SER A 122 -3.73 -9.08 17.31
N ASN A 123 -4.63 -9.79 16.64
CA ASN A 123 -5.09 -11.14 16.99
C ASN A 123 -5.86 -11.19 18.33
N THR A 124 -6.58 -10.12 18.64
CA THR A 124 -7.43 -10.02 19.85
C THR A 124 -8.90 -10.30 19.56
N GLY A 125 -9.29 -10.28 18.29
CA GLY A 125 -10.63 -10.59 17.85
C GLY A 125 -10.87 -12.08 17.61
N THR A 126 -12.15 -12.44 17.41
CA THR A 126 -12.59 -13.83 17.16
C THR A 126 -12.18 -14.35 15.78
N GLY A 127 -11.81 -13.48 14.83
CA GLY A 127 -11.44 -13.85 13.46
C GLY A 127 -10.11 -14.55 13.30
N GLY A 128 -9.34 -14.73 14.37
CA GLY A 128 -8.08 -15.46 14.36
C GLY A 128 -7.13 -14.93 13.30
N MET A 129 -6.90 -13.61 13.25
CA MET A 129 -5.97 -13.00 12.30
C MET A 129 -4.95 -12.11 13.00
N VAL A 130 -3.78 -12.00 12.40
CA VAL A 130 -2.75 -11.02 12.79
C VAL A 130 -2.33 -10.23 11.56
N GLY A 131 -2.11 -8.95 11.73
CA GLY A 131 -1.59 -8.07 10.67
C GLY A 131 -0.08 -8.22 10.50
N VAL A 132 0.46 -7.61 9.46
CA VAL A 132 1.91 -7.61 9.19
C VAL A 132 2.68 -6.93 10.32
N ALA A 133 2.14 -5.86 10.89
CA ALA A 133 2.74 -5.06 11.97
C ALA A 133 1.76 -4.91 13.13
N PRO A 134 1.52 -5.95 13.95
CA PRO A 134 0.39 -6.06 14.88
C PRO A 134 0.42 -5.06 16.04
N LYS A 135 1.50 -4.31 16.24
CA LYS A 135 1.61 -3.26 17.24
C LYS A 135 1.76 -1.86 16.64
N ALA A 136 1.57 -1.71 15.32
CA ALA A 136 1.53 -0.40 14.67
C ALA A 136 0.25 0.35 15.04
N TYR A 137 0.32 1.67 15.04
CA TYR A 137 -0.82 2.56 15.22
C TYR A 137 -1.32 3.04 13.86
N VAL A 138 -2.60 2.89 13.58
CA VAL A 138 -3.23 3.30 12.33
C VAL A 138 -3.87 4.68 12.48
N HIS A 139 -3.54 5.61 11.58
CA HIS A 139 -4.32 6.81 11.35
C HIS A 139 -5.09 6.63 10.04
N SER A 140 -6.41 6.45 10.14
CA SER A 140 -7.32 6.32 9.01
C SER A 140 -7.75 7.69 8.50
N TYR A 141 -7.71 7.89 7.20
CA TYR A 141 -8.10 9.13 6.51
C TYR A 141 -9.14 8.82 5.47
N GLY A 142 -10.37 9.34 5.65
CA GLY A 142 -11.41 9.28 4.64
C GLY A 142 -11.07 10.22 3.49
N VAL A 143 -10.77 9.66 2.32
CA VAL A 143 -10.40 10.44 1.12
C VAL A 143 -11.40 10.27 -0.01
N PHE A 144 -12.44 9.45 0.15
CA PHE A 144 -13.51 9.28 -0.80
C PHE A 144 -14.74 10.07 -0.37
N ASP A 145 -15.55 10.48 -1.30
CA ASP A 145 -16.91 10.96 -1.06
C ASP A 145 -17.92 9.79 -1.07
N ASP A 146 -19.19 10.10 -0.90
CA ASP A 146 -20.26 9.10 -0.92
C ASP A 146 -20.42 8.38 -2.27
N TYR A 147 -19.79 8.89 -3.32
CA TYR A 147 -19.74 8.31 -4.66
C TYR A 147 -18.49 7.50 -4.93
N GLY A 148 -17.55 7.41 -3.96
CA GLY A 148 -16.28 6.70 -4.10
C GLY A 148 -15.20 7.48 -4.85
N TRP A 149 -15.37 8.78 -5.08
CA TRP A 149 -14.36 9.62 -5.72
C TRP A 149 -13.36 10.15 -4.71
N VAL A 150 -12.09 10.22 -5.12
CA VAL A 150 -11.06 10.86 -4.32
C VAL A 150 -11.36 12.36 -4.21
N THR A 151 -11.73 12.79 -3.02
CA THR A 151 -11.96 14.21 -2.75
C THR A 151 -10.63 14.96 -2.77
N GLY A 152 -10.67 16.29 -2.98
CA GLY A 152 -9.47 17.17 -2.85
C GLY A 152 -8.80 17.13 -1.46
N SER A 153 -9.22 16.20 -0.62
CA SER A 153 -8.74 15.98 0.75
C SER A 153 -7.40 15.27 0.84
N GLU A 154 -6.94 14.59 -0.21
CA GLU A 154 -5.70 13.78 -0.18
C GLU A 154 -4.48 14.59 0.30
N ALA A 155 -4.24 15.77 -0.28
CA ALA A 155 -3.11 16.62 0.13
C ALA A 155 -3.23 17.12 1.57
N LYS A 156 -4.45 17.40 2.03
CA LYS A 156 -4.72 17.81 3.43
C LYS A 156 -4.51 16.63 4.38
N SER A 157 -4.96 15.44 4.01
CA SER A 157 -4.75 14.19 4.75
C SER A 157 -3.27 13.84 4.90
N ILE A 158 -2.48 13.92 3.81
CA ILE A 158 -1.03 13.70 3.84
C ILE A 158 -0.35 14.72 4.76
N ASN A 159 -0.74 15.99 4.69
CA ASN A 159 -0.17 17.02 5.57
C ASN A 159 -0.51 16.78 7.04
N HIS A 160 -1.76 16.40 7.35
CA HIS A 160 -2.16 16.02 8.70
C HIS A 160 -1.40 14.79 9.19
N ALA A 161 -1.31 13.74 8.37
CA ALA A 161 -0.55 12.53 8.67
C ALA A 161 0.92 12.85 9.01
N ARG A 162 1.56 13.73 8.22
CA ARG A 162 2.92 14.20 8.47
C ARG A 162 3.06 14.88 9.84
N LYS A 163 2.12 15.77 10.19
CA LYS A 163 2.09 16.47 11.49
C LYS A 163 1.89 15.50 12.65
N LYS A 164 1.11 14.43 12.47
CA LYS A 164 0.90 13.35 13.45
C LYS A 164 2.08 12.38 13.57
N GLY A 165 3.14 12.58 12.79
CA GLY A 165 4.35 11.76 12.85
C GLY A 165 4.26 10.46 12.03
N VAL A 166 3.27 10.31 11.16
CA VAL A 166 3.17 9.21 10.21
C VAL A 166 4.37 9.22 9.26
N ARG A 167 4.94 8.04 9.00
CA ARG A 167 6.11 7.86 8.12
C ARG A 167 5.92 6.80 7.05
N ALA A 168 4.78 6.11 7.04
CA ALA A 168 4.33 5.22 5.98
C ALA A 168 2.86 5.52 5.68
N ILE A 169 2.51 5.73 4.42
CA ILE A 169 1.12 5.98 3.99
C ILE A 169 0.74 4.91 2.96
N ASN A 170 -0.34 4.19 3.25
CA ASN A 170 -0.99 3.28 2.34
C ASN A 170 -2.02 4.01 1.48
N MET A 171 -2.01 3.77 0.18
CA MET A 171 -2.92 4.36 -0.80
C MET A 171 -3.45 3.23 -1.70
N SER A 172 -4.51 2.56 -1.21
CA SER A 172 -5.10 1.39 -1.88
C SER A 172 -6.16 1.76 -2.92
N TYR A 173 -5.95 2.83 -3.65
CA TYR A 173 -6.85 3.35 -4.69
C TYR A 173 -6.07 3.90 -5.88
N GLY A 174 -6.76 4.20 -6.98
CA GLY A 174 -6.22 4.86 -8.17
C GLY A 174 -7.30 5.68 -8.88
N PRO A 175 -6.95 6.45 -9.91
CA PRO A 175 -7.94 7.11 -10.74
C PRO A 175 -8.76 6.06 -11.51
N ASP A 176 -10.01 6.39 -11.81
CA ASP A 176 -10.90 5.53 -12.61
C ASP A 176 -10.56 5.63 -14.11
N VAL A 177 -9.27 5.40 -14.42
CA VAL A 177 -8.75 5.37 -15.78
C VAL A 177 -7.84 4.18 -15.94
N LYS A 178 -8.26 3.24 -16.78
CA LYS A 178 -7.57 1.97 -17.02
C LYS A 178 -6.08 2.13 -17.30
N GLY A 179 -5.27 1.50 -16.46
CA GLY A 179 -3.81 1.48 -16.58
C GLY A 179 -3.11 2.78 -16.16
N ILE A 180 -3.79 3.72 -15.54
CA ILE A 180 -3.18 4.91 -14.93
C ILE A 180 -2.93 4.66 -13.43
N LEU A 181 -1.70 4.92 -12.99
CA LEU A 181 -1.27 4.66 -11.61
C LEU A 181 -1.84 5.66 -10.60
N ALA A 182 -1.80 6.94 -10.94
CA ALA A 182 -2.22 8.05 -10.09
C ALA A 182 -2.41 9.31 -10.94
N ASP A 183 -3.19 10.26 -10.43
CA ASP A 183 -3.26 11.58 -11.03
C ASP A 183 -2.00 12.43 -10.72
N PHE A 184 -1.86 13.55 -11.43
CA PHE A 184 -0.70 14.43 -11.28
C PHE A 184 -0.64 15.12 -9.91
N SER A 185 -1.79 15.42 -9.32
CA SER A 185 -1.91 16.12 -8.05
C SER A 185 -1.38 15.24 -6.92
N SER A 186 -1.78 13.97 -6.90
CA SER A 186 -1.26 12.95 -5.99
C SER A 186 0.26 12.81 -6.07
N LEU A 187 0.80 12.66 -7.28
CA LEU A 187 2.24 12.51 -7.49
C LEU A 187 3.02 13.76 -7.07
N ARG A 188 2.49 14.97 -7.37
CA ARG A 188 3.09 16.22 -6.90
C ARG A 188 3.12 16.31 -5.39
N THR A 189 2.03 15.90 -4.73
CA THR A 189 1.94 15.91 -3.28
C THR A 189 2.94 14.94 -2.64
N MET A 190 3.07 13.73 -3.17
CA MET A 190 4.08 12.77 -2.72
C MET A 190 5.51 13.30 -2.90
N ALA A 191 5.78 14.02 -3.98
CA ALA A 191 7.10 14.54 -4.32
C ALA A 191 7.51 15.82 -3.56
N LYS A 192 6.59 16.49 -2.85
CA LYS A 192 6.91 17.70 -2.06
C LYS A 192 8.04 17.43 -1.07
N ALA A 193 8.96 18.39 -0.93
CA ALA A 193 10.09 18.27 -0.01
C ALA A 193 9.67 17.97 1.43
N ALA A 194 8.54 18.55 1.88
CA ALA A 194 7.98 18.30 3.20
C ALA A 194 7.62 16.81 3.45
N ASN A 195 7.36 16.05 2.38
CA ASN A 195 6.93 14.66 2.44
C ASN A 195 8.06 13.65 2.17
N LYS A 196 9.30 14.11 1.99
CA LYS A 196 10.47 13.28 1.65
C LYS A 196 10.77 12.14 2.62
N ASN A 197 10.32 12.24 3.86
CA ASN A 197 10.53 11.22 4.90
C ASN A 197 9.31 10.30 5.09
N ILE A 198 8.29 10.40 4.23
CA ILE A 198 7.14 9.51 4.22
C ILE A 198 7.34 8.49 3.10
N VAL A 199 7.19 7.21 3.40
CA VAL A 199 7.11 6.16 2.39
C VAL A 199 5.66 6.07 1.92
N PHE A 200 5.44 6.27 0.63
CA PHE A 200 4.12 6.09 -0.01
C PHE A 200 4.05 4.71 -0.63
N VAL A 201 3.03 3.96 -0.28
CA VAL A 201 2.77 2.62 -0.79
C VAL A 201 1.46 2.65 -1.58
N LYS A 202 1.57 2.50 -2.89
CA LYS A 202 0.47 2.69 -3.85
C LYS A 202 0.08 1.39 -4.52
N ALA A 203 -1.19 1.04 -4.50
CA ALA A 203 -1.74 -0.05 -5.30
C ALA A 203 -1.53 0.21 -6.81
N ALA A 204 -1.18 -0.85 -7.56
CA ALA A 204 -0.91 -0.73 -9.00
C ALA A 204 -2.19 -0.59 -9.85
N GLY A 205 -3.36 -0.93 -9.29
CA GLY A 205 -4.64 -0.99 -10.00
C GLY A 205 -5.03 -2.41 -10.42
N ASN A 206 -6.30 -2.59 -10.78
CA ASN A 206 -6.93 -3.91 -10.92
C ASN A 206 -7.49 -4.18 -12.33
N ASP A 207 -6.95 -3.53 -13.36
CA ASP A 207 -7.42 -3.65 -14.75
C ASP A 207 -6.82 -4.81 -15.52
N GLY A 208 -5.82 -5.52 -14.94
CA GLY A 208 -5.09 -6.62 -15.60
C GLY A 208 -4.19 -6.18 -16.76
N VAL A 209 -3.80 -4.91 -16.81
CA VAL A 209 -3.04 -4.34 -17.92
C VAL A 209 -1.64 -3.87 -17.52
N LYS A 210 -0.83 -3.50 -18.50
CA LYS A 210 0.43 -2.79 -18.27
C LYS A 210 0.12 -1.31 -17.97
N LEU A 211 0.81 -0.75 -16.98
CA LEU A 211 0.67 0.67 -16.66
C LEU A 211 1.13 1.54 -17.84
N LYS A 212 0.31 2.52 -18.18
CA LYS A 212 0.57 3.49 -19.24
C LYS A 212 1.60 4.52 -18.76
N THR A 213 2.48 4.95 -19.67
CA THR A 213 3.39 6.06 -19.39
C THR A 213 2.60 7.32 -19.07
N LEU A 214 2.91 7.94 -17.94
CA LEU A 214 2.32 9.20 -17.51
C LEU A 214 3.21 10.34 -18.01
N GLN A 215 2.68 11.15 -18.93
CA GLN A 215 3.37 12.31 -19.47
C GLN A 215 2.98 13.58 -18.72
N PHE A 216 3.95 14.27 -18.17
CA PHE A 216 3.75 15.52 -17.46
C PHE A 216 3.81 16.71 -18.42
N SER A 217 2.79 17.57 -18.38
CA SER A 217 2.69 18.76 -19.24
C SER A 217 3.71 19.86 -18.93
N THR A 218 4.37 19.80 -17.77
CA THR A 218 5.39 20.77 -17.33
C THR A 218 6.71 20.07 -17.06
N ASN A 219 7.81 20.82 -16.93
CA ASN A 219 9.16 20.33 -16.56
C ASN A 219 9.16 19.73 -15.15
N PHE A 220 8.33 18.70 -14.92
CA PHE A 220 8.20 18.04 -13.64
C PHE A 220 9.34 17.04 -13.44
N GLN A 221 10.49 17.55 -13.02
CA GLN A 221 11.62 16.71 -12.60
C GLN A 221 11.36 15.96 -11.29
N ALA A 222 10.11 15.98 -10.78
CA ALA A 222 9.80 15.46 -9.46
C ALA A 222 9.79 13.93 -9.38
N TYR A 223 9.71 13.20 -10.50
CA TYR A 223 9.85 11.74 -10.48
C TYR A 223 11.26 11.28 -10.04
N SER A 224 12.30 12.05 -10.30
CA SER A 224 13.63 11.79 -9.70
C SER A 224 13.61 11.97 -8.17
N LYS A 225 12.59 12.66 -7.63
CA LYS A 225 12.36 12.89 -6.21
C LYS A 225 11.44 11.86 -5.56
N LEU A 226 10.73 11.00 -6.34
CA LEU A 226 9.83 9.95 -5.83
C LEU A 226 10.58 8.71 -5.30
N LYS A 227 11.75 8.91 -4.69
CA LYS A 227 12.54 7.81 -4.07
C LYS A 227 11.82 7.15 -2.89
N ASN A 228 10.74 7.74 -2.44
CA ASN A 228 9.90 7.31 -1.33
C ASN A 228 8.59 6.63 -1.77
N LEU A 229 8.43 6.32 -3.05
CA LEU A 229 7.26 5.63 -3.62
C LEU A 229 7.54 4.14 -3.83
N ILE A 230 6.58 3.30 -3.44
CA ILE A 230 6.51 1.87 -3.76
C ILE A 230 5.19 1.60 -4.45
N ILE A 231 5.23 1.05 -5.66
CA ILE A 231 4.07 0.54 -6.40
C ILE A 231 3.92 -0.94 -6.07
N VAL A 232 2.70 -1.40 -5.80
CA VAL A 232 2.47 -2.77 -5.36
C VAL A 232 1.51 -3.51 -6.28
N GLY A 233 2.02 -4.53 -6.98
CA GLY A 233 1.23 -5.51 -7.72
C GLY A 233 0.76 -6.66 -6.83
N ALA A 234 -0.29 -7.37 -7.26
CA ALA A 234 -0.88 -8.47 -6.52
C ALA A 234 -0.45 -9.85 -7.03
N VAL A 235 -0.02 -10.74 -6.13
CA VAL A 235 0.21 -12.16 -6.44
C VAL A 235 -0.81 -13.07 -5.74
N LYS A 236 -1.03 -14.24 -6.36
CA LYS A 236 -1.79 -15.37 -5.81
C LYS A 236 -0.95 -16.14 -4.77
N LYS A 237 -1.61 -17.08 -4.06
CA LYS A 237 -0.94 -18.02 -3.15
C LYS A 237 0.18 -18.81 -3.86
N SER A 238 0.04 -19.10 -5.16
CA SER A 238 1.06 -19.75 -6.00
C SER A 238 2.25 -18.86 -6.39
N ARG A 239 2.31 -17.60 -5.96
CA ARG A 239 3.28 -16.55 -6.36
C ARG A 239 3.13 -16.04 -7.79
N LYS A 240 2.21 -16.59 -8.60
CA LYS A 240 1.92 -16.05 -9.93
C LYS A 240 1.20 -14.71 -9.77
N ILE A 241 1.44 -13.77 -10.70
CA ILE A 241 0.71 -12.49 -10.76
C ILE A 241 -0.80 -12.77 -10.83
N ALA A 242 -1.61 -12.03 -10.08
CA ALA A 242 -3.06 -12.13 -10.18
C ALA A 242 -3.53 -11.57 -11.53
N ALA A 243 -4.54 -12.18 -12.14
CA ALA A 243 -5.01 -11.79 -13.48
C ALA A 243 -5.43 -10.32 -13.55
N PHE A 244 -6.10 -9.85 -12.49
CA PHE A 244 -6.54 -8.46 -12.37
C PHE A 244 -5.41 -7.46 -12.12
N SER A 245 -4.26 -7.91 -11.59
CA SER A 245 -3.20 -6.97 -11.19
C SER A 245 -2.63 -6.23 -12.37
N ASN A 246 -2.60 -4.91 -12.30
CA ASN A 246 -1.80 -4.12 -13.21
C ASN A 246 -0.31 -4.46 -13.02
N ARG A 247 0.44 -4.36 -14.12
CA ARG A 247 1.86 -4.68 -14.21
C ARG A 247 2.63 -3.43 -14.58
N PRO A 248 3.85 -3.23 -14.07
CA PRO A 248 4.63 -2.04 -14.39
C PRO A 248 4.91 -1.88 -15.90
N GLY A 249 5.05 -2.99 -16.64
CA GLY A 249 5.33 -2.96 -18.07
C GLY A 249 6.61 -2.20 -18.41
N THR A 250 6.57 -1.49 -19.51
CA THR A 250 7.62 -0.55 -19.96
C THR A 250 7.26 0.91 -19.65
N GLY A 251 6.11 1.16 -18.99
CA GLY A 251 5.63 2.49 -18.63
C GLY A 251 6.53 3.21 -17.63
N CYS A 252 6.45 4.53 -17.65
CA CYS A 252 7.28 5.37 -16.79
C CYS A 252 6.62 6.70 -16.44
N PHE A 253 7.23 7.41 -15.49
CA PHE A 253 7.00 8.83 -15.26
C PHE A 253 7.84 9.63 -16.28
N ALA A 254 7.25 10.19 -17.34
CA ALA A 254 7.96 10.93 -18.37
C ALA A 254 7.67 12.43 -18.32
N ALA A 255 8.68 13.29 -18.55
CA ALA A 255 8.43 14.68 -18.84
C ALA A 255 7.89 14.82 -20.27
N LYS A 256 7.08 15.87 -20.54
CA LYS A 256 6.51 16.11 -21.89
C LYS A 256 7.59 16.17 -22.97
N LYS A 257 8.79 16.65 -22.62
CA LYS A 257 9.95 16.72 -23.50
C LYS A 257 10.72 15.40 -23.62
N ASP A 258 10.60 14.49 -22.62
CA ASP A 258 11.32 13.21 -22.61
C ASP A 258 10.45 12.14 -23.25
N LYS A 259 10.58 11.95 -24.56
CA LYS A 259 9.85 10.89 -25.29
C LYS A 259 10.29 9.46 -24.88
N LYS A 260 11.38 9.33 -24.12
CA LYS A 260 11.95 8.02 -23.76
C LYS A 260 11.94 7.77 -22.25
N CYS A 261 11.49 6.58 -21.86
CA CYS A 261 11.64 6.08 -20.51
C CYS A 261 13.10 5.74 -20.22
N SER A 262 13.62 6.21 -19.10
CA SER A 262 14.95 5.85 -18.61
C SER A 262 14.86 4.88 -17.43
N LYS A 263 15.95 4.19 -17.12
CA LYS A 263 16.03 3.29 -15.96
C LYS A 263 15.63 3.98 -14.65
N LYS A 264 15.79 5.30 -14.54
CA LYS A 264 15.48 6.07 -13.32
C LYS A 264 13.98 6.36 -13.13
N ASN A 265 13.17 6.31 -14.19
CA ASN A 265 11.75 6.70 -14.16
C ASN A 265 10.78 5.58 -14.60
N MET A 266 11.26 4.41 -15.02
CA MET A 266 10.39 3.28 -15.35
C MET A 266 9.72 2.70 -14.11
N TYR A 267 8.41 2.43 -14.17
CA TYR A 267 7.61 1.91 -13.06
C TYR A 267 8.15 0.63 -12.45
N LYS A 268 8.73 -0.28 -13.24
CA LYS A 268 9.28 -1.53 -12.76
C LYS A 268 10.36 -1.36 -11.67
N TYR A 269 11.06 -0.23 -11.66
CA TYR A 269 12.06 0.08 -10.63
C TYR A 269 11.46 0.66 -9.35
N PHE A 270 10.16 0.97 -9.35
CA PHE A 270 9.39 1.39 -8.19
C PHE A 270 8.44 0.28 -7.69
N THR A 271 8.39 -0.87 -8.37
CA THR A 271 7.39 -1.90 -8.16
C THR A 271 7.94 -3.10 -7.41
N VAL A 272 7.16 -3.57 -6.43
CA VAL A 272 7.22 -4.92 -5.86
C VAL A 272 5.85 -5.57 -5.97
N THR A 273 5.77 -6.85 -5.67
CA THR A 273 4.49 -7.56 -5.53
C THR A 273 4.29 -8.04 -4.10
N ALA A 274 3.03 -8.22 -3.71
CA ALA A 274 2.64 -8.82 -2.43
C ALA A 274 1.37 -9.66 -2.60
N PRO A 275 1.00 -10.51 -1.62
CA PRO A 275 -0.26 -11.22 -1.62
C PRO A 275 -1.46 -10.29 -1.78
N GLY A 276 -2.31 -10.54 -2.78
CA GLY A 276 -3.45 -9.66 -3.06
C GLY A 276 -4.70 -10.40 -3.54
N GLN A 277 -4.70 -11.73 -3.61
CA GLN A 277 -5.89 -12.51 -3.98
C GLN A 277 -6.37 -13.34 -2.79
N SER A 278 -7.68 -13.25 -2.48
CA SER A 278 -8.32 -13.95 -1.35
C SER A 278 -7.59 -13.68 -0.03
N ILE A 279 -7.46 -12.41 0.30
CA ILE A 279 -6.84 -11.94 1.54
C ILE A 279 -7.92 -11.79 2.60
N TYR A 280 -7.79 -12.52 3.70
CA TYR A 280 -8.70 -12.49 4.82
C TYR A 280 -8.32 -11.39 5.82
N ALA A 281 -9.25 -10.51 6.17
CA ALA A 281 -9.03 -9.42 7.12
C ALA A 281 -10.36 -8.93 7.73
N GLY A 282 -10.29 -7.96 8.65
CA GLY A 282 -11.47 -7.37 9.29
C GLY A 282 -12.28 -6.48 8.35
N LEU A 283 -13.57 -6.35 8.61
CA LEU A 283 -14.53 -5.57 7.83
C LEU A 283 -15.15 -4.42 8.64
N GLY A 284 -15.71 -3.43 7.96
CA GLY A 284 -16.35 -2.25 8.55
C GLY A 284 -17.56 -2.57 9.43
N ASN A 285 -18.22 -3.69 9.24
CA ASN A 285 -19.30 -4.17 10.11
C ASN A 285 -18.79 -4.80 11.43
N GLY A 286 -17.47 -4.90 11.62
CA GLY A 286 -16.82 -5.54 12.78
C GLY A 286 -16.56 -7.03 12.61
N GLY A 287 -17.02 -7.63 11.50
CA GLY A 287 -16.75 -9.01 11.12
C GLY A 287 -15.44 -9.16 10.34
N TYR A 288 -15.33 -10.25 9.61
CA TYR A 288 -14.15 -10.61 8.81
C TYR A 288 -14.56 -11.15 7.45
N GLY A 289 -13.70 -10.99 6.46
CA GLY A 289 -13.96 -11.48 5.11
C GLY A 289 -12.72 -11.47 4.23
N SER A 290 -12.85 -12.11 3.07
CA SER A 290 -11.78 -12.18 2.07
C SER A 290 -12.05 -11.19 0.94
N MET A 291 -11.02 -10.41 0.60
CA MET A 291 -11.03 -9.51 -0.55
C MET A 291 -9.86 -9.78 -1.47
N SER A 292 -9.99 -9.36 -2.74
CA SER A 292 -8.93 -9.48 -3.75
C SER A 292 -8.70 -8.14 -4.43
N GLY A 293 -7.44 -7.78 -4.64
CA GLY A 293 -7.04 -6.53 -5.27
C GLY A 293 -5.58 -6.20 -5.00
N THR A 294 -5.01 -5.32 -5.81
CA THR A 294 -3.73 -4.66 -5.47
C THR A 294 -3.89 -3.80 -4.21
N SER A 295 -5.12 -3.42 -3.88
CA SER A 295 -5.54 -2.79 -2.63
C SER A 295 -5.24 -3.65 -1.39
N MET A 296 -5.31 -4.98 -1.52
CA MET A 296 -4.97 -5.93 -0.44
C MET A 296 -3.47 -6.26 -0.44
N ALA A 297 -2.79 -6.07 -1.55
CA ALA A 297 -1.35 -6.23 -1.64
C ALA A 297 -0.58 -5.06 -1.01
N ALA A 298 -0.99 -3.83 -1.25
CA ALA A 298 -0.34 -2.62 -0.72
C ALA A 298 -0.19 -2.61 0.81
N PRO A 299 -1.21 -2.96 1.62
CA PRO A 299 -1.08 -2.97 3.08
C PRO A 299 -0.05 -3.98 3.61
N HIS A 300 0.20 -5.09 2.90
CA HIS A 300 1.29 -5.99 3.27
C HIS A 300 2.64 -5.26 3.21
N VAL A 301 2.88 -4.48 2.16
CA VAL A 301 4.12 -3.71 2.01
C VAL A 301 4.19 -2.57 3.05
N THR A 302 3.07 -1.88 3.30
CA THR A 302 3.00 -0.83 4.34
C THR A 302 3.32 -1.39 5.73
N GLY A 303 2.82 -2.58 6.04
CA GLY A 303 3.17 -3.28 7.27
C GLY A 303 4.67 -3.61 7.35
N VAL A 304 5.29 -4.05 6.25
CA VAL A 304 6.75 -4.29 6.20
C VAL A 304 7.53 -2.99 6.43
N VAL A 305 7.08 -1.85 5.89
CA VAL A 305 7.68 -0.53 6.21
C VAL A 305 7.58 -0.24 7.71
N ALA A 306 6.43 -0.52 8.33
CA ALA A 306 6.27 -0.32 9.78
C ALA A 306 7.19 -1.22 10.60
N LEU A 307 7.37 -2.49 10.20
CA LEU A 307 8.33 -3.40 10.82
C LEU A 307 9.77 -2.87 10.71
N LEU A 308 10.19 -2.41 9.53
CA LEU A 308 11.50 -1.82 9.30
C LEU A 308 11.76 -0.59 10.18
N HIS A 309 10.78 0.31 10.27
CA HIS A 309 10.90 1.52 11.08
C HIS A 309 10.88 1.24 12.59
N SER A 310 10.23 0.14 13.02
CA SER A 310 10.25 -0.32 14.40
C SER A 310 11.58 -0.97 14.75
N HIS A 311 12.13 -1.75 13.81
CA HIS A 311 13.40 -2.46 13.99
C HIS A 311 14.60 -1.51 13.90
N TRP A 312 14.57 -0.59 12.91
CA TRP A 312 15.62 0.42 12.69
C TRP A 312 15.03 1.84 12.70
N PRO A 313 14.90 2.48 13.87
CA PRO A 313 14.24 3.80 13.99
C PRO A 313 14.84 4.90 13.12
N VAL A 314 16.11 4.81 12.76
CA VAL A 314 16.80 5.75 11.85
C VAL A 314 16.12 5.82 10.48
N LEU A 315 15.46 4.76 10.04
CA LEU A 315 14.75 4.70 8.76
C LEU A 315 13.53 5.63 8.70
N LYS A 316 12.95 6.02 9.84
CA LYS A 316 11.86 7.01 9.92
C LYS A 316 12.22 8.36 9.26
N LYS A 317 13.50 8.68 9.18
CA LYS A 317 14.04 9.88 8.54
C LYS A 317 14.67 9.60 7.18
N ARG A 318 14.57 8.36 6.66
CA ARG A 318 15.26 7.88 5.46
C ARG A 318 14.35 7.03 4.57
N ALA A 319 13.26 7.62 4.08
CA ALA A 319 12.26 6.90 3.26
C ALA A 319 12.88 6.25 2.02
N GLY A 320 13.79 6.91 1.34
CA GLY A 320 14.52 6.35 0.19
C GLY A 320 15.40 5.14 0.54
N SER A 321 15.94 5.08 1.76
CA SER A 321 16.65 3.89 2.22
C SER A 321 15.68 2.75 2.54
N THR A 322 14.53 3.05 3.13
CA THR A 322 13.46 2.07 3.38
C THR A 322 13.00 1.42 2.09
N THR A 323 12.69 2.22 1.05
CA THR A 323 12.29 1.68 -0.25
C THR A 323 13.37 0.83 -0.89
N ASN A 324 14.64 1.27 -0.83
CA ASN A 324 15.77 0.52 -1.36
C ASN A 324 15.97 -0.83 -0.65
N ILE A 325 15.79 -0.90 0.68
CA ILE A 325 15.83 -2.16 1.42
C ILE A 325 14.75 -3.11 0.89
N ILE A 326 13.50 -2.64 0.80
CA ILE A 326 12.38 -3.44 0.31
C ILE A 326 12.66 -3.96 -1.10
N PHE A 327 13.14 -3.11 -2.00
CA PHE A 327 13.45 -3.50 -3.37
C PHE A 327 14.58 -4.52 -3.45
N LYS A 328 15.69 -4.29 -2.78
CA LYS A 328 16.88 -5.13 -2.86
C LYS A 328 16.75 -6.46 -2.13
N THR A 329 15.81 -6.59 -1.20
CA THR A 329 15.57 -7.81 -0.43
C THR A 329 14.34 -8.59 -0.94
N ALA A 330 13.60 -8.05 -1.91
CA ALA A 330 12.50 -8.75 -2.56
C ALA A 330 12.95 -10.11 -3.13
N GLN A 331 12.07 -11.08 -3.11
CA GLN A 331 12.30 -12.36 -3.77
C GLN A 331 12.03 -12.19 -5.26
N ASP A 332 13.05 -12.36 -6.06
CA ASP A 332 12.91 -12.33 -7.52
C ASP A 332 11.87 -13.33 -8.00
N LEU A 333 10.98 -12.87 -8.85
CA LEU A 333 9.92 -13.66 -9.49
C LEU A 333 9.91 -13.37 -10.99
N GLY A 334 9.54 -14.38 -11.78
CA GLY A 334 9.45 -14.24 -13.23
C GLY A 334 10.82 -14.26 -13.91
N LYS A 335 11.08 -13.31 -14.79
CA LYS A 335 12.38 -13.19 -15.48
C LYS A 335 13.42 -12.65 -14.49
N LYS A 336 14.63 -13.24 -14.51
CA LYS A 336 15.73 -12.86 -13.61
C LYS A 336 15.97 -11.36 -13.58
N GLY A 337 15.98 -10.78 -12.37
CA GLY A 337 16.17 -9.36 -12.10
C GLY A 337 14.87 -8.55 -12.17
N VAL A 338 14.99 -7.23 -12.37
CA VAL A 338 13.82 -6.32 -12.38
C VAL A 338 13.08 -6.44 -13.72
N ASP A 339 11.91 -7.02 -13.68
CA ASP A 339 11.13 -7.35 -14.86
C ASP A 339 9.83 -6.53 -15.04
N PRO A 340 9.16 -6.55 -16.20
CA PRO A 340 7.96 -5.75 -16.48
C PRO A 340 6.67 -6.33 -15.88
N VAL A 341 6.71 -7.46 -15.16
CA VAL A 341 5.54 -8.11 -14.55
C VAL A 341 5.56 -7.96 -13.04
N TYR A 342 6.68 -8.30 -12.41
CA TYR A 342 6.83 -8.35 -10.95
C TYR A 342 7.66 -7.20 -10.38
N GLY A 343 8.26 -6.34 -11.22
CA GLY A 343 9.21 -5.33 -10.77
C GLY A 343 10.43 -5.97 -10.12
N TRP A 344 10.69 -5.69 -8.84
CA TRP A 344 11.74 -6.32 -8.03
C TRP A 344 11.35 -7.71 -7.50
N GLY A 345 10.09 -8.13 -7.68
CA GLY A 345 9.59 -9.40 -7.18
C GLY A 345 8.73 -9.29 -5.93
N LEU A 346 8.61 -10.38 -5.18
CA LEU A 346 7.78 -10.49 -3.97
C LEU A 346 8.47 -9.86 -2.76
N VAL A 347 7.77 -8.96 -2.06
CA VAL A 347 8.26 -8.40 -0.80
C VAL A 347 8.53 -9.51 0.23
N ARG A 348 9.65 -9.38 0.97
CA ARG A 348 10.07 -10.34 1.99
C ARG A 348 10.47 -9.61 3.27
N ALA A 349 9.61 -9.68 4.29
CA ALA A 349 9.85 -9.06 5.58
C ALA A 349 11.05 -9.68 6.31
N ASP A 350 11.15 -11.00 6.29
CA ASP A 350 12.26 -11.75 6.89
C ASP A 350 13.62 -11.33 6.32
N ARG A 351 13.71 -11.17 4.99
CA ARG A 351 14.94 -10.72 4.33
C ARG A 351 15.23 -9.25 4.60
N ALA A 352 14.18 -8.40 4.60
CA ALA A 352 14.31 -6.97 4.84
C ALA A 352 14.74 -6.67 6.29
N LEU A 353 14.30 -7.48 7.26
CA LEU A 353 14.60 -7.35 8.69
C LEU A 353 15.80 -8.18 9.14
N GLY A 354 16.32 -9.03 8.27
CA GLY A 354 17.54 -9.80 8.52
C GLY A 354 18.78 -8.92 8.45
N PRO A 355 19.92 -9.41 8.94
CA PRO A 355 21.19 -8.76 8.64
C PRO A 355 21.27 -8.65 7.12
N LEU A 356 21.48 -7.44 6.62
CA LEU A 356 21.57 -7.19 5.18
C LEU A 356 22.80 -7.87 4.54
N GLY A 357 23.39 -8.82 5.26
CA GLY A 357 24.53 -9.58 4.87
C GLY A 357 25.72 -8.67 4.57
N LYS A 358 26.17 -8.69 3.32
CA LYS A 358 27.27 -7.84 2.82
C LYS A 358 26.83 -6.41 2.47
N LYS A 359 25.72 -5.88 3.03
CA LYS A 359 25.17 -4.58 2.68
C LYS A 359 24.88 -3.75 3.92
N TYR A 360 25.19 -2.48 3.90
CA TYR A 360 24.89 -1.52 4.95
C TYR A 360 24.35 -0.22 4.39
N LEU A 361 23.70 0.58 5.25
CA LEU A 361 23.17 1.89 4.91
C LEU A 361 24.24 2.96 5.13
N GLY A 362 24.74 3.56 4.06
CA GLY A 362 25.61 4.72 4.16
C GLY A 362 24.86 6.03 4.45
N LYS A 363 25.60 7.07 4.85
CA LYS A 363 25.05 8.42 5.15
C LYS A 363 24.22 9.01 4.02
N ASN A 364 24.48 8.64 2.76
CA ASN A 364 23.82 9.17 1.56
C ASN A 364 22.58 8.35 1.11
N ASN A 365 21.93 7.61 2.02
CA ASN A 365 20.81 6.73 1.70
C ASN A 365 21.13 5.63 0.65
N LYS A 366 22.40 5.37 0.37
CA LYS A 366 22.85 4.29 -0.50
C LYS A 366 22.99 3.01 0.32
N VAL A 367 22.61 1.88 -0.28
CA VAL A 367 22.91 0.55 0.25
C VAL A 367 24.23 0.11 -0.36
N TYR A 368 25.23 -0.04 0.46
CA TYR A 368 26.57 -0.49 0.03
C TYR A 368 26.69 -2.01 0.22
N ALA A 369 27.34 -2.67 -0.74
CA ALA A 369 27.79 -4.05 -0.54
C ALA A 369 28.93 -4.05 0.47
N LEU A 370 28.86 -4.91 1.47
CA LEU A 370 29.98 -5.18 2.37
C LEU A 370 30.91 -6.20 1.72
N SER A 371 32.22 -6.01 1.84
CA SER A 371 33.21 -7.02 1.46
C SER A 371 33.05 -8.28 2.30
N ALA A 372 33.55 -9.40 1.83
CA ALA A 372 33.35 -10.73 2.43
C ALA A 372 34.03 -10.95 3.81
N SER A 373 34.71 -9.95 4.34
CA SER A 373 35.33 -10.03 5.66
C SER A 373 34.30 -9.95 6.77
N PRO A 374 34.45 -10.73 7.88
CA PRO A 374 33.55 -10.61 9.02
C PRO A 374 33.61 -9.19 9.56
N LEU A 375 32.46 -8.54 9.63
CA LEU A 375 32.35 -7.19 10.13
C LEU A 375 32.58 -7.18 11.63
N LYS A 376 33.63 -6.48 12.04
CA LYS A 376 33.66 -5.90 13.39
C LYS A 376 32.57 -4.79 13.38
N VAL A 377 31.55 -4.93 14.20
CA VAL A 377 30.53 -3.89 14.41
C VAL A 377 31.23 -2.73 15.06
N THR A 378 31.51 -1.68 14.29
CA THR A 378 32.05 -0.45 14.85
C THR A 378 30.99 0.33 15.62
N PRO A 379 31.33 1.18 16.61
CA PRO A 379 30.37 2.00 17.31
C PRO A 379 29.47 2.83 16.37
N ALA A 380 30.01 3.27 15.24
CA ALA A 380 29.25 3.98 14.21
C ALA A 380 28.19 3.09 13.53
N LEU A 381 28.47 1.79 13.34
CA LEU A 381 27.55 0.83 12.75
C LEU A 381 26.49 0.41 13.76
N SER A 382 26.86 0.26 15.03
CA SER A 382 25.95 0.02 16.15
C SER A 382 24.93 1.18 16.31
N ALA A 383 25.39 2.41 16.24
CA ALA A 383 24.53 3.61 16.28
C ALA A 383 23.56 3.67 15.08
N LEU A 384 23.94 3.14 13.91
CA LEU A 384 23.12 3.09 12.71
C LEU A 384 22.11 1.96 12.71
N THR A 385 22.44 0.82 13.30
CA THR A 385 21.62 -0.40 13.28
C THR A 385 20.84 -0.64 14.57
N GLY A 386 21.21 0.04 15.66
CA GLY A 386 20.66 -0.22 17.01
C GLY A 386 21.05 -1.58 17.58
N GLN A 387 22.06 -2.25 17.02
CA GLN A 387 22.60 -3.51 17.55
C GLN A 387 23.73 -3.19 18.52
N SER A 388 23.73 -3.83 19.70
CA SER A 388 24.82 -3.74 20.65
C SER A 388 26.07 -4.45 20.10
N VAL A 389 27.20 -3.86 20.36
CA VAL A 389 28.51 -4.49 20.13
C VAL A 389 28.70 -5.51 21.26
N THR A 390 28.59 -6.77 20.95
CA THR A 390 29.07 -7.88 21.81
C THR A 390 30.38 -8.39 21.28
#